data_e73723b0855fdc2642a23e5684679485
#
_entry.id   e73723b0855fdc2642a23e5684679485
#
_cell.length_a   1.000
_cell.length_b   1.000
_cell.length_c   1.000
_cell.angle_alpha   90.00
_cell.angle_beta   90.00
_cell.angle_gamma   90.00
#
_symmetry.space_group_name_H-M   'P 1'
#
loop_
_entity.id
_entity.type
_entity.pdbx_description
1 polymer ?
#
loop_
_entity_poly.entity_id
_entity_poly.type
_entity_poly.pdbx_seq_one_letter_code
_entity_poly.pdbx_strand_id
1 'polypeptide(L)'
;MSLNTVYSVKVVATADGNRYYINNDRQKILALSPGSTYRFDQSDATNNGHPLRFSITSNGTHDAGAIYTSGVTTFGTPGASGAYTEITIASQTPNLFYFCTNHSYMGGRAETVTTSNFSQFNLDTVEVIEEAFERCGLEVRTGYDAKTARRSLNLMFAEWANRGINLWTVRLSSSVILTQGQATVNLPASAVDLLDVVLRRDGTDFLLNRISRSDYITIPNKTTQGRPSQYYFDRQISPVINLWSVPNNSTDQLIFYYVERIQDVDSLTSNPDMPFRFYPCMVAGLAYYLAIKRAPERVQLLKSVYEEEFQRAADEDQDRVPLKLQPSIQYLRF
;
A
#
# COMPACT_ATOMS: atom_id res chain seq x y z
N MET A 1 30.87 21.35 0.67
CA MET A 1 30.35 22.73 0.72
C MET A 1 28.83 22.61 0.65
N SER A 2 28.12 23.08 1.67
CA SER A 2 26.65 23.13 1.61
C SER A 2 26.23 24.20 0.62
N LEU A 3 25.46 23.85 -0.40
CA LEU A 3 24.86 24.81 -1.33
C LEU A 3 23.74 25.54 -0.61
N ASN A 4 23.86 26.85 -0.44
CA ASN A 4 22.77 27.69 0.02
C ASN A 4 22.03 28.23 -1.19
N THR A 5 20.83 27.72 -1.43
CA THR A 5 19.94 28.19 -2.51
C THR A 5 18.84 29.07 -1.93
N VAL A 6 18.66 30.24 -2.53
CA VAL A 6 17.58 31.17 -2.13
C VAL A 6 16.50 31.17 -3.20
N TYR A 7 15.28 30.92 -2.77
CA TYR A 7 14.06 30.99 -3.57
C TYR A 7 13.27 32.24 -3.21
N SER A 8 12.91 33.05 -4.18
CA SER A 8 11.97 34.15 -3.97
C SER A 8 10.53 33.59 -3.88
N VAL A 9 9.78 34.01 -2.90
CA VAL A 9 8.38 33.60 -2.70
C VAL A 9 7.46 34.81 -2.88
N LYS A 10 6.40 34.62 -3.68
CA LYS A 10 5.32 35.60 -3.85
C LYS A 10 3.98 34.88 -3.74
N VAL A 11 2.98 35.64 -3.30
CA VAL A 11 1.58 35.19 -3.34
C VAL A 11 0.86 35.91 -4.47
N VAL A 12 0.24 35.10 -5.33
CA VAL A 12 -0.54 35.66 -6.47
C VAL A 12 -1.99 35.18 -6.35
N ALA A 13 -2.93 36.12 -6.45
CA ALA A 13 -4.35 35.83 -6.54
C ALA A 13 -4.67 35.25 -7.92
N THR A 14 -5.26 34.07 -7.94
CA THR A 14 -5.69 33.36 -9.16
C THR A 14 -7.21 33.12 -9.12
N ALA A 15 -7.76 32.62 -10.22
CA ALA A 15 -9.19 32.26 -10.27
C ALA A 15 -9.55 31.18 -9.21
N ASP A 16 -8.57 30.33 -8.81
CA ASP A 16 -8.75 29.26 -7.83
C ASP A 16 -8.36 29.69 -6.39
N GLY A 17 -8.10 30.96 -6.16
CA GLY A 17 -7.63 31.56 -4.90
C GLY A 17 -6.15 31.89 -4.91
N ASN A 18 -5.60 32.23 -3.74
CA ASN A 18 -4.19 32.60 -3.60
C ASN A 18 -3.27 31.39 -3.77
N ARG A 19 -2.16 31.58 -4.51
CA ARG A 19 -1.15 30.52 -4.73
C ARG A 19 0.25 31.05 -4.48
N TYR A 20 1.14 30.20 -3.98
CA TYR A 20 2.56 30.51 -3.94
C TYR A 20 3.19 30.42 -5.32
N TYR A 21 3.97 31.43 -5.65
CA TYR A 21 4.87 31.45 -6.79
C TYR A 21 6.30 31.47 -6.26
N ILE A 22 7.08 30.44 -6.62
CA ILE A 22 8.47 30.31 -6.22
C ILE A 22 9.33 30.54 -7.45
N ASN A 23 10.20 31.58 -7.43
CA ASN A 23 10.95 32.05 -8.57
C ASN A 23 10.04 32.31 -9.80
N ASN A 24 8.87 32.87 -9.57
CA ASN A 24 7.80 33.17 -10.55
C ASN A 24 7.06 31.94 -11.13
N ASP A 25 7.35 30.71 -10.69
CA ASP A 25 6.63 29.51 -11.10
C ASP A 25 5.50 29.22 -10.09
N ARG A 26 4.26 29.06 -10.59
CA ARG A 26 3.09 28.71 -9.77
C ARG A 26 3.29 27.34 -9.14
N GLN A 27 3.17 27.26 -7.81
CA GLN A 27 3.22 26.02 -7.04
C GLN A 27 4.38 25.10 -7.47
N LYS A 28 5.56 25.68 -7.67
CA LYS A 28 6.76 25.02 -8.20
C LYS A 28 7.07 23.73 -7.44
N ILE A 29 7.28 22.63 -8.15
CA ILE A 29 7.85 21.43 -7.57
C ILE A 29 9.33 21.71 -7.28
N LEU A 30 9.73 21.49 -6.03
CA LEU A 30 11.09 21.75 -5.56
C LEU A 30 11.85 20.43 -5.51
N ALA A 31 13.08 20.41 -5.98
CA ALA A 31 14.04 19.33 -5.78
C ALA A 31 15.06 19.77 -4.72
N LEU A 32 15.04 19.11 -3.57
CA LEU A 32 15.87 19.46 -2.41
C LEU A 32 16.88 18.34 -2.15
N SER A 33 18.19 18.66 -2.19
CA SER A 33 19.28 17.69 -2.02
C SER A 33 19.72 17.60 -0.56
N PRO A 34 19.97 16.39 -0.02
CA PRO A 34 20.56 16.21 1.30
C PRO A 34 21.88 16.96 1.48
N GLY A 35 22.11 17.49 2.67
CA GLY A 35 23.27 18.28 3.02
C GLY A 35 23.22 19.74 2.52
N SER A 36 22.16 20.14 1.81
CA SER A 36 21.97 21.50 1.32
C SER A 36 20.96 22.27 2.16
N THR A 37 21.12 23.59 2.19
CA THR A 37 20.20 24.51 2.87
C THR A 37 19.46 25.36 1.82
N TYR A 38 18.17 25.46 1.96
CA TYR A 38 17.28 26.20 1.08
C TYR A 38 16.53 27.26 1.85
N ARG A 39 16.66 28.50 1.41
CA ARG A 39 15.96 29.64 1.99
C ARG A 39 14.84 30.11 1.07
N PHE A 40 13.66 30.24 1.63
CA PHE A 40 12.45 30.74 1.00
C PHE A 40 12.25 32.16 1.48
N ASP A 41 12.67 33.14 0.67
CA ASP A 41 12.58 34.56 0.98
C ASP A 41 11.11 35.02 0.86
N GLN A 42 10.55 35.39 2.00
CA GLN A 42 9.17 35.88 2.15
C GLN A 42 9.12 37.40 2.37
N SER A 43 10.14 38.16 1.96
CA SER A 43 10.24 39.60 2.13
C SER A 43 9.23 40.38 1.26
N ASP A 44 8.75 39.77 0.15
CA ASP A 44 7.78 40.42 -0.74
C ASP A 44 6.46 40.65 0.01
N ALA A 45 5.90 41.88 -0.07
CA ALA A 45 4.71 42.28 0.64
C ALA A 45 3.47 41.42 0.38
N THR A 46 3.43 40.71 -0.77
CA THR A 46 2.36 39.75 -1.08
C THR A 46 2.30 38.57 -0.11
N ASN A 47 3.39 38.29 0.61
CA ASN A 47 3.43 37.22 1.62
C ASN A 47 2.76 37.61 2.95
N ASN A 48 2.31 38.84 3.12
CA ASN A 48 1.67 39.30 4.36
C ASN A 48 0.46 38.39 4.69
N GLY A 49 0.47 37.78 5.90
CA GLY A 49 -0.56 36.83 6.31
C GLY A 49 -0.44 35.44 5.69
N HIS A 50 0.66 35.14 4.99
CA HIS A 50 0.88 33.87 4.31
C HIS A 50 2.20 33.20 4.75
N PRO A 51 2.30 32.67 5.99
CA PRO A 51 3.50 31.96 6.45
C PRO A 51 3.69 30.63 5.70
N LEU A 52 4.85 30.48 5.03
CA LEU A 52 5.23 29.23 4.39
C LEU A 52 5.81 28.26 5.43
N ARG A 53 5.32 27.02 5.45
CA ARG A 53 5.80 25.93 6.30
C ARG A 53 5.88 24.65 5.48
N PHE A 54 6.48 23.61 6.08
CA PHE A 54 6.61 22.27 5.50
C PHE A 54 5.77 21.26 6.27
N SER A 55 5.32 20.21 5.57
CA SER A 55 4.61 19.07 6.12
C SER A 55 4.92 17.80 5.29
N ILE A 56 4.72 16.63 5.87
CA ILE A 56 4.69 15.36 5.14
C ILE A 56 3.33 15.09 4.48
N THR A 57 2.31 15.88 4.81
CA THR A 57 0.95 15.78 4.28
C THR A 57 0.72 16.89 3.28
N SER A 58 0.16 16.56 2.13
CA SER A 58 -0.35 17.55 1.18
C SER A 58 -1.24 18.55 1.90
N ASN A 59 -1.09 19.86 1.63
CA ASN A 59 -1.85 20.91 2.28
C ASN A 59 -1.67 21.06 3.82
N GLY A 60 -0.73 20.31 4.41
CA GLY A 60 -0.29 20.46 5.80
C GLY A 60 -1.38 20.32 6.85
N THR A 61 -1.48 21.32 7.74
CA THR A 61 -2.44 21.32 8.86
C THR A 61 -3.89 21.43 8.44
N HIS A 62 -4.19 21.80 7.18
CA HIS A 62 -5.56 21.86 6.66
C HIS A 62 -6.14 20.47 6.36
N ASP A 63 -5.26 19.46 6.14
CA ASP A 63 -5.65 18.08 5.91
C ASP A 63 -5.20 17.18 7.08
N ALA A 64 -5.31 17.69 8.30
CA ALA A 64 -4.96 16.99 9.55
C ALA A 64 -3.46 16.59 9.68
N GLY A 65 -2.58 17.13 8.83
CA GLY A 65 -1.15 16.95 8.91
C GLY A 65 -0.50 17.81 9.99
N ALA A 66 0.76 17.48 10.33
CA ALA A 66 1.59 18.26 11.26
C ALA A 66 2.59 19.14 10.50
N ILE A 67 3.01 20.24 11.12
CA ILE A 67 4.12 21.06 10.63
C ILE A 67 5.41 20.26 10.80
N TYR A 68 6.18 20.12 9.73
CA TYR A 68 7.52 19.55 9.76
C TYR A 68 8.52 20.58 10.26
N THR A 69 9.24 20.26 11.33
CA THR A 69 10.14 21.19 12.03
C THR A 69 11.61 20.80 11.98
N SER A 70 11.93 19.56 11.58
CA SER A 70 13.32 19.08 11.55
C SER A 70 14.16 19.83 10.52
N GLY A 71 15.20 20.52 10.98
CA GLY A 71 16.07 21.34 10.14
C GLY A 71 15.42 22.63 9.62
N VAL A 72 14.22 22.99 10.09
CA VAL A 72 13.48 24.18 9.65
C VAL A 72 13.67 25.33 10.64
N THR A 73 14.01 26.49 10.12
CA THR A 73 14.06 27.76 10.87
C THR A 73 13.22 28.83 10.16
N THR A 74 12.68 29.77 10.92
CA THR A 74 11.91 30.88 10.39
C THR A 74 12.37 32.19 11.01
N PHE A 75 12.36 33.26 10.23
CA PHE A 75 12.75 34.58 10.69
C PHE A 75 11.81 35.66 10.14
N GLY A 76 11.49 36.62 10.96
CA GLY A 76 10.65 37.75 10.61
C GLY A 76 9.17 37.41 10.42
N THR A 77 8.40 38.42 10.03
CA THR A 77 6.98 38.26 9.69
C THR A 77 6.86 38.22 8.16
N PRO A 78 6.21 37.20 7.56
CA PRO A 78 6.00 37.14 6.13
C PRO A 78 5.43 38.43 5.56
N GLY A 79 6.03 38.95 4.50
CA GLY A 79 5.73 40.24 3.91
C GLY A 79 6.56 41.42 4.43
N ALA A 80 7.32 41.21 5.50
CA ALA A 80 8.29 42.19 6.01
C ALA A 80 9.69 41.96 5.44
N SER A 81 10.47 43.03 5.31
CA SER A 81 11.86 42.96 4.82
C SER A 81 12.68 41.97 5.65
N GLY A 82 13.39 41.04 4.97
CA GLY A 82 14.26 40.04 5.57
C GLY A 82 13.53 38.81 6.13
N ALA A 83 12.21 38.70 5.98
CA ALA A 83 11.46 37.53 6.42
C ALA A 83 11.77 36.31 5.54
N TYR A 84 11.98 35.14 6.16
CA TYR A 84 12.22 33.88 5.44
C TYR A 84 11.81 32.65 6.23
N THR A 85 11.61 31.56 5.51
CA THR A 85 11.63 30.18 6.01
C THR A 85 12.82 29.48 5.40
N GLU A 86 13.62 28.79 6.22
CA GLU A 86 14.81 28.08 5.78
C GLU A 86 14.73 26.62 6.22
N ILE A 87 15.19 25.71 5.37
CA ILE A 87 15.25 24.28 5.66
C ILE A 87 16.61 23.71 5.27
N THR A 88 17.23 22.94 6.17
CA THR A 88 18.42 22.13 5.88
C THR A 88 17.97 20.68 5.75
N ILE A 89 18.27 20.08 4.61
CA ILE A 89 17.84 18.72 4.27
C ILE A 89 18.82 17.71 4.84
N ALA A 90 18.36 16.86 5.75
CA ALA A 90 19.11 15.70 6.23
C ALA A 90 18.96 14.52 5.26
N SER A 91 19.86 13.52 5.36
CA SER A 91 19.80 12.31 4.50
C SER A 91 18.53 11.48 4.67
N GLN A 92 17.83 11.64 5.78
CA GLN A 92 16.59 10.93 6.10
C GLN A 92 15.34 11.83 6.01
N THR A 93 15.47 13.03 5.44
CA THR A 93 14.33 13.93 5.26
C THR A 93 13.35 13.30 4.26
N PRO A 94 12.09 13.06 4.65
CA PRO A 94 11.08 12.50 3.73
C PRO A 94 10.70 13.52 2.66
N ASN A 95 9.98 13.10 1.63
CA ASN A 95 9.33 14.02 0.72
C ASN A 95 8.39 14.93 1.48
N LEU A 96 8.45 16.21 1.19
CA LEU A 96 7.71 17.24 1.89
C LEU A 96 6.77 17.98 0.94
N PHE A 97 5.80 18.65 1.53
CA PHE A 97 4.97 19.65 0.88
C PHE A 97 5.19 20.98 1.59
N TYR A 98 5.31 22.06 0.83
CA TYR A 98 5.23 23.40 1.41
C TYR A 98 3.81 23.92 1.33
N PHE A 99 3.36 24.60 2.36
CA PHE A 99 1.97 25.07 2.48
C PHE A 99 1.90 26.38 3.27
N CYS A 100 0.77 27.05 3.21
CA CYS A 100 0.46 28.21 4.04
C CYS A 100 -0.33 27.76 5.26
N THR A 101 0.09 28.17 6.47
CA THR A 101 -0.63 27.79 7.71
C THR A 101 -2.01 28.41 7.84
N ASN A 102 -2.27 29.54 7.15
CA ASN A 102 -3.51 30.28 7.28
C ASN A 102 -4.53 29.97 6.17
N HIS A 103 -4.07 29.48 5.01
CA HIS A 103 -4.92 29.26 3.84
C HIS A 103 -4.59 27.95 3.18
N SER A 104 -5.62 27.18 2.83
CA SER A 104 -5.49 25.88 2.16
C SER A 104 -5.10 26.01 0.68
N TYR A 105 -4.48 24.96 0.13
CA TYR A 105 -4.16 24.76 -1.29
C TYR A 105 -3.23 25.80 -1.93
N MET A 106 -2.46 26.56 -1.14
CA MET A 106 -1.53 27.56 -1.67
C MET A 106 -0.19 26.97 -2.11
N GLY A 107 0.21 25.86 -1.55
CA GLY A 107 1.54 25.26 -1.66
C GLY A 107 1.71 24.23 -2.77
N GLY A 108 2.82 23.48 -2.71
CA GLY A 108 3.20 22.46 -3.68
C GLY A 108 4.16 21.42 -3.08
N ARG A 109 4.69 20.55 -3.92
CA ARG A 109 5.61 19.47 -3.50
C ARG A 109 7.04 20.00 -3.32
N ALA A 110 7.74 19.44 -2.33
CA ALA A 110 9.16 19.62 -2.10
C ALA A 110 9.80 18.24 -2.00
N GLU A 111 10.30 17.73 -3.12
CA GLU A 111 10.89 16.40 -3.23
C GLU A 111 12.30 16.42 -2.70
N THR A 112 12.62 15.54 -1.77
CA THR A 112 13.97 15.36 -1.25
C THR A 112 14.69 14.33 -2.12
N VAL A 113 15.65 14.81 -2.89
CA VAL A 113 16.50 13.93 -3.71
C VAL A 113 17.44 13.18 -2.76
N THR A 114 17.18 11.90 -2.52
CA THR A 114 18.14 11.04 -1.81
C THR A 114 19.43 10.89 -2.62
N THR A 115 20.58 10.78 -1.96
CA THR A 115 21.91 10.64 -2.61
C THR A 115 22.09 9.34 -3.41
N SER A 116 21.19 8.38 -3.30
CA SER A 116 21.02 7.34 -4.31
C SER A 116 20.25 7.94 -5.47
N ASN A 117 20.81 7.94 -6.68
CA ASN A 117 20.16 8.41 -7.93
C ASN A 117 18.83 7.69 -8.26
N PHE A 118 18.22 7.02 -7.32
CA PHE A 118 16.97 6.30 -7.43
C PHE A 118 15.99 6.86 -6.40
N SER A 119 14.97 7.58 -6.85
CA SER A 119 13.78 7.81 -6.06
C SER A 119 12.94 6.54 -6.05
N GLN A 120 12.35 6.18 -4.90
CA GLN A 120 11.34 5.14 -4.88
C GLN A 120 10.10 5.68 -5.60
N PHE A 121 9.85 5.15 -6.79
CA PHE A 121 8.62 5.43 -7.50
C PHE A 121 7.47 4.78 -6.73
N ASN A 122 6.56 5.59 -6.25
CA ASN A 122 5.37 5.15 -5.54
C ASN A 122 4.18 5.93 -6.09
N LEU A 123 3.21 5.21 -6.64
CA LEU A 123 1.96 5.79 -7.11
C LEU A 123 0.97 5.80 -5.94
N ASP A 124 0.48 6.98 -5.57
CA ASP A 124 -0.69 7.05 -4.70
C ASP A 124 -1.98 6.73 -5.47
N THR A 125 -3.07 6.50 -4.73
CA THR A 125 -4.35 6.10 -5.35
C THR A 125 -4.88 7.17 -6.30
N VAL A 126 -4.60 8.45 -6.05
CA VAL A 126 -5.04 9.56 -6.92
C VAL A 126 -4.29 9.50 -8.24
N GLU A 127 -2.96 9.36 -8.20
CA GLU A 127 -2.12 9.25 -9.40
C GLU A 127 -2.51 8.03 -10.25
N VAL A 128 -2.82 6.90 -9.60
CA VAL A 128 -3.33 5.70 -10.30
C VAL A 128 -4.66 5.98 -11.01
N ILE A 129 -5.55 6.70 -10.35
CA ILE A 129 -6.86 7.05 -10.92
C ILE A 129 -6.69 8.01 -12.09
N GLU A 130 -5.87 9.05 -11.94
CA GLU A 130 -5.60 10.03 -13.00
C GLU A 130 -5.00 9.36 -14.23
N GLU A 131 -3.95 8.58 -14.07
CA GLU A 131 -3.32 7.83 -15.15
C GLU A 131 -4.30 6.86 -15.86
N ALA A 132 -5.17 6.19 -15.10
CA ALA A 132 -6.18 5.29 -15.68
C ALA A 132 -7.22 6.05 -16.51
N PHE A 133 -7.64 7.24 -16.08
CA PHE A 133 -8.54 8.10 -16.86
C PHE A 133 -7.85 8.62 -18.13
N GLU A 134 -6.59 9.03 -18.06
CA GLU A 134 -5.81 9.47 -19.22
C GLU A 134 -5.69 8.35 -20.28
N ARG A 135 -5.45 7.10 -19.87
CA ARG A 135 -5.46 5.94 -20.77
C ARG A 135 -6.80 5.72 -21.46
N CYS A 136 -7.89 6.08 -20.81
CA CYS A 136 -9.22 6.12 -21.41
C CYS A 136 -9.41 7.32 -22.36
N GLY A 137 -8.49 8.30 -22.37
CA GLY A 137 -8.65 9.58 -23.08
C GLY A 137 -9.65 10.50 -22.38
N LEU A 138 -9.76 10.38 -21.07
CA LEU A 138 -10.68 11.15 -20.22
C LEU A 138 -9.89 11.88 -19.15
N GLU A 139 -10.48 12.92 -18.58
CA GLU A 139 -9.96 13.64 -17.43
C GLU A 139 -10.82 13.35 -16.19
N VAL A 140 -10.20 13.33 -15.02
CA VAL A 140 -10.92 13.29 -13.74
C VAL A 140 -11.47 14.69 -13.46
N ARG A 141 -12.80 14.86 -13.48
CA ARG A 141 -13.44 16.19 -13.34
C ARG A 141 -14.18 16.35 -12.04
N THR A 142 -14.61 15.28 -11.40
CA THR A 142 -15.52 15.35 -10.26
C THR A 142 -15.18 14.32 -9.19
N GLY A 143 -15.60 14.58 -7.94
CA GLY A 143 -15.52 13.58 -6.87
C GLY A 143 -16.34 12.32 -7.15
N TYR A 144 -17.32 12.37 -8.04
CA TYR A 144 -18.07 11.20 -8.50
C TYR A 144 -17.18 10.27 -9.36
N ASP A 145 -16.30 10.84 -10.20
CA ASP A 145 -15.37 10.07 -11.02
C ASP A 145 -14.37 9.31 -10.13
N ALA A 146 -13.80 9.98 -9.14
CA ALA A 146 -12.92 9.35 -8.15
C ALA A 146 -13.63 8.23 -7.36
N LYS A 147 -14.88 8.45 -6.92
CA LYS A 147 -15.68 7.42 -6.23
C LYS A 147 -15.97 6.22 -7.13
N THR A 148 -16.23 6.45 -8.41
CA THR A 148 -16.47 5.39 -9.40
C THR A 148 -15.19 4.59 -9.69
N ALA A 149 -14.06 5.27 -9.81
CA ALA A 149 -12.75 4.65 -10.00
C ALA A 149 -12.37 3.77 -8.80
N ARG A 150 -12.51 4.29 -7.57
CA ARG A 150 -12.26 3.52 -6.34
C ARG A 150 -13.10 2.24 -6.26
N ARG A 151 -14.38 2.31 -6.61
CA ARG A 151 -15.25 1.11 -6.66
C ARG A 151 -14.77 0.11 -7.71
N SER A 152 -14.35 0.60 -8.88
CA SER A 152 -13.79 -0.26 -9.93
C SER A 152 -12.49 -0.91 -9.50
N LEU A 153 -11.63 -0.19 -8.78
CA LEU A 153 -10.38 -0.69 -8.24
C LEU A 153 -10.62 -1.84 -7.25
N ASN A 154 -11.54 -1.66 -6.30
CA ASN A 154 -11.89 -2.71 -5.34
C ASN A 154 -12.51 -3.95 -6.00
N LEU A 155 -13.32 -3.78 -7.05
CA LEU A 155 -13.86 -4.90 -7.82
C LEU A 155 -12.76 -5.63 -8.59
N MET A 156 -11.76 -4.92 -9.11
CA MET A 156 -10.60 -5.49 -9.76
C MET A 156 -9.73 -6.29 -8.76
N PHE A 157 -9.52 -5.79 -7.55
CA PHE A 157 -8.80 -6.53 -6.52
C PHE A 157 -9.54 -7.82 -6.11
N ALA A 158 -10.86 -7.77 -6.01
CA ALA A 158 -11.66 -8.98 -5.81
C ALA A 158 -11.54 -9.98 -6.95
N GLU A 159 -11.42 -9.50 -8.19
CA GLU A 159 -11.20 -10.34 -9.37
C GLU A 159 -9.78 -10.96 -9.34
N TRP A 160 -8.75 -10.21 -8.95
CA TRP A 160 -7.39 -10.76 -8.80
C TRP A 160 -7.33 -11.90 -7.79
N ALA A 161 -8.05 -11.80 -6.68
CA ALA A 161 -8.15 -12.88 -5.70
C ALA A 161 -8.73 -14.18 -6.29
N ASN A 162 -9.46 -14.10 -7.40
CA ASN A 162 -10.01 -15.27 -8.11
C ASN A 162 -9.07 -15.82 -9.20
N ARG A 163 -8.01 -15.10 -9.58
CA ARG A 163 -7.06 -15.54 -10.62
C ARG A 163 -5.97 -16.47 -10.10
N GLY A 164 -5.80 -16.58 -8.78
CA GLY A 164 -4.78 -17.44 -8.18
C GLY A 164 -4.23 -16.88 -6.87
N ILE A 165 -3.15 -17.51 -6.39
CA ILE A 165 -2.44 -17.08 -5.19
C ILE A 165 -1.36 -16.09 -5.59
N ASN A 166 -1.45 -14.87 -5.06
CA ASN A 166 -0.37 -13.90 -5.15
C ASN A 166 0.54 -14.06 -3.92
N LEU A 167 1.83 -14.33 -4.10
CA LEU A 167 2.75 -14.60 -3.00
C LEU A 167 2.83 -13.46 -1.98
N TRP A 168 2.71 -12.23 -2.44
CA TRP A 168 2.72 -11.07 -1.56
C TRP A 168 1.49 -10.96 -0.63
N THR A 169 0.43 -11.73 -0.89
CA THR A 169 -0.75 -11.83 -0.02
C THR A 169 -0.64 -12.96 1.02
N VAL A 170 0.42 -13.76 0.97
CA VAL A 170 0.66 -14.83 1.93
C VAL A 170 1.21 -14.26 3.23
N ARG A 171 0.53 -14.56 4.33
CA ARG A 171 0.90 -14.12 5.68
C ARG A 171 1.17 -15.32 6.59
N LEU A 172 2.17 -15.17 7.45
CA LEU A 172 2.38 -16.08 8.56
C LEU A 172 1.51 -15.61 9.74
N SER A 173 0.74 -16.54 10.33
CA SER A 173 -0.02 -16.23 11.55
C SER A 173 0.90 -15.95 12.73
N SER A 174 0.43 -15.14 13.68
CA SER A 174 0.95 -15.22 15.04
C SER A 174 0.65 -16.61 15.61
N SER A 175 1.52 -17.12 16.47
CA SER A 175 1.29 -18.41 17.17
C SER A 175 0.01 -18.34 18.00
N VAL A 176 -0.94 -19.22 17.69
CA VAL A 176 -2.22 -19.34 18.42
C VAL A 176 -2.09 -20.44 19.45
N ILE A 177 -2.13 -20.10 20.75
CA ILE A 177 -2.12 -21.08 21.83
C ILE A 177 -3.47 -21.80 21.86
N LEU A 178 -3.44 -23.13 21.78
CA LEU A 178 -4.63 -23.96 21.86
C LEU A 178 -4.97 -24.26 23.32
N THR A 179 -6.26 -24.28 23.63
CA THR A 179 -6.71 -24.78 24.94
C THR A 179 -7.17 -26.23 24.84
N GLN A 180 -7.02 -26.97 25.93
CA GLN A 180 -7.48 -28.36 26.00
C GLN A 180 -8.97 -28.42 25.64
N GLY A 181 -9.35 -29.32 24.75
CA GLY A 181 -10.73 -29.47 24.30
C GLY A 181 -11.16 -28.49 23.19
N GLN A 182 -10.30 -27.60 22.73
CA GLN A 182 -10.61 -26.65 21.67
C GLN A 182 -10.65 -27.31 20.30
N ALA A 183 -11.83 -27.56 19.78
CA ALA A 183 -12.03 -28.18 18.47
C ALA A 183 -11.88 -27.19 17.29
N THR A 184 -12.05 -25.90 17.55
CA THR A 184 -12.14 -24.87 16.51
C THR A 184 -11.21 -23.70 16.79
N VAL A 185 -10.63 -23.13 15.73
CA VAL A 185 -9.80 -21.92 15.78
C VAL A 185 -10.33 -20.95 14.73
N ASN A 186 -10.71 -19.74 15.16
CA ASN A 186 -11.13 -18.68 14.25
C ASN A 186 -9.94 -18.04 13.58
N LEU A 187 -10.05 -17.77 12.28
CA LEU A 187 -9.08 -17.00 11.53
C LEU A 187 -9.49 -15.54 11.42
N PRO A 188 -8.55 -14.64 11.05
CA PRO A 188 -8.91 -13.29 10.62
C PRO A 188 -9.94 -13.32 9.50
N ALA A 189 -10.90 -12.40 9.53
CA ALA A 189 -11.93 -12.31 8.47
C ALA A 189 -11.35 -12.01 7.09
N SER A 190 -10.11 -11.50 7.03
CA SER A 190 -9.35 -11.27 5.80
C SER A 190 -8.74 -12.56 5.21
N ALA A 191 -8.74 -13.68 5.94
CA ALA A 191 -8.16 -14.93 5.46
C ALA A 191 -9.05 -15.59 4.40
N VAL A 192 -8.49 -15.82 3.22
CA VAL A 192 -9.17 -16.44 2.07
C VAL A 192 -8.94 -17.93 2.00
N ASP A 193 -7.70 -18.37 2.24
CA ASP A 193 -7.34 -19.80 2.25
C ASP A 193 -6.15 -20.05 3.19
N LEU A 194 -5.95 -21.33 3.52
CA LEU A 194 -4.82 -21.83 4.29
C LEU A 194 -3.87 -22.61 3.36
N LEU A 195 -2.58 -22.38 3.50
CA LEU A 195 -1.54 -23.12 2.79
C LEU A 195 -1.03 -24.25 3.68
N ASP A 196 -0.15 -23.93 4.61
CA ASP A 196 0.47 -24.89 5.51
C ASP A 196 0.05 -24.62 6.94
N VAL A 197 -0.23 -25.69 7.69
CA VAL A 197 -0.62 -25.61 9.10
C VAL A 197 0.24 -26.56 9.90
N VAL A 198 0.93 -26.06 10.92
CA VAL A 198 1.77 -26.84 11.82
C VAL A 198 1.30 -26.69 13.25
N LEU A 199 1.39 -27.78 13.99
CA LEU A 199 1.25 -27.79 15.44
C LEU A 199 2.63 -27.76 16.07
N ARG A 200 2.91 -26.80 16.90
CA ARG A 200 4.14 -26.75 17.71
C ARG A 200 3.87 -27.28 19.10
N ARG A 201 4.55 -28.37 19.47
CA ARG A 201 4.54 -28.97 20.81
C ARG A 201 5.97 -29.17 21.27
N ASP A 202 6.29 -28.65 22.45
CA ASP A 202 7.62 -28.79 23.07
C ASP A 202 8.77 -28.35 22.14
N GLY A 203 8.55 -27.26 21.38
CA GLY A 203 9.52 -26.72 20.43
C GLY A 203 9.63 -27.49 19.10
N THR A 204 8.86 -28.57 18.90
CA THR A 204 8.86 -29.36 17.67
C THR A 204 7.61 -29.10 16.84
N ASP A 205 7.80 -28.86 15.55
CA ASP A 205 6.73 -28.59 14.59
C ASP A 205 6.26 -29.89 13.91
N PHE A 206 4.94 -30.12 13.97
CA PHE A 206 4.27 -31.25 13.32
C PHE A 206 3.29 -30.72 12.27
N LEU A 207 3.51 -31.08 11.01
CA LEU A 207 2.62 -30.74 9.91
C LEU A 207 1.24 -31.39 10.11
N LEU A 208 0.17 -30.62 9.98
CA LEU A 208 -1.20 -31.12 9.99
C LEU A 208 -1.69 -31.39 8.57
N ASN A 209 -2.39 -32.50 8.38
CA ASN A 209 -2.96 -32.85 7.10
C ASN A 209 -4.32 -32.17 6.91
N ARG A 210 -4.49 -31.46 5.79
CA ARG A 210 -5.79 -30.92 5.40
C ARG A 210 -6.71 -32.03 4.92
N ILE A 211 -7.91 -32.09 5.46
CA ILE A 211 -8.95 -33.06 5.05
C ILE A 211 -10.14 -32.32 4.43
N SER A 212 -10.90 -33.03 3.59
CA SER A 212 -12.10 -32.50 2.98
C SER A 212 -13.26 -32.40 4.00
N ARG A 213 -14.29 -31.61 3.66
CA ARG A 213 -15.53 -31.56 4.46
C ARG A 213 -16.17 -32.94 4.59
N SER A 214 -16.13 -33.75 3.52
CA SER A 214 -16.69 -35.10 3.50
C SER A 214 -15.93 -36.03 4.44
N ASP A 215 -14.60 -35.96 4.45
CA ASP A 215 -13.78 -36.76 5.37
C ASP A 215 -14.00 -36.33 6.83
N TYR A 216 -14.06 -35.00 7.05
CA TYR A 216 -14.31 -34.50 8.39
C TYR A 216 -15.67 -34.93 8.95
N ILE A 217 -16.74 -34.97 8.12
CA ILE A 217 -18.08 -35.34 8.56
C ILE A 217 -18.17 -36.83 8.92
N THR A 218 -17.37 -37.69 8.26
CA THR A 218 -17.34 -39.13 8.48
C THR A 218 -16.59 -39.53 9.76
N ILE A 219 -15.86 -38.63 10.39
CA ILE A 219 -15.18 -38.91 11.66
C ILE A 219 -16.22 -39.26 12.74
N PRO A 220 -16.21 -40.50 13.28
CA PRO A 220 -17.26 -40.95 14.20
C PRO A 220 -17.30 -40.15 15.51
N ASN A 221 -16.12 -39.82 16.06
CA ASN A 221 -16.00 -39.05 17.29
C ASN A 221 -15.11 -37.83 17.08
N LYS A 222 -15.73 -36.66 16.98
CA LYS A 222 -15.04 -35.38 16.77
C LYS A 222 -14.46 -34.76 18.05
N THR A 223 -14.79 -35.31 19.20
CA THR A 223 -14.32 -34.85 20.52
C THR A 223 -13.15 -35.68 21.07
N THR A 224 -12.65 -36.64 20.32
CA THR A 224 -11.50 -37.43 20.72
C THR A 224 -10.30 -36.54 21.00
N GLN A 225 -9.86 -36.52 22.25
CA GLN A 225 -8.69 -35.74 22.66
C GLN A 225 -7.38 -36.45 22.30
N GLY A 226 -6.43 -35.64 21.81
CA GLY A 226 -5.11 -36.13 21.41
C GLY A 226 -4.26 -34.99 20.87
N ARG A 227 -3.13 -35.37 20.29
CA ARG A 227 -2.36 -34.40 19.49
C ARG A 227 -3.09 -34.19 18.17
N PRO A 228 -3.49 -32.96 17.82
CA PRO A 228 -4.03 -32.66 16.51
C PRO A 228 -3.13 -33.15 15.38
N SER A 229 -3.68 -33.83 14.39
CA SER A 229 -2.96 -34.36 13.23
C SER A 229 -3.60 -34.00 11.90
N GLN A 230 -4.87 -33.64 11.94
CA GLN A 230 -5.67 -33.26 10.77
C GLN A 230 -6.48 -32.00 11.05
N TYR A 231 -6.82 -31.31 9.98
CA TYR A 231 -7.73 -30.17 10.07
C TYR A 231 -8.64 -30.09 8.86
N TYR A 232 -9.87 -29.61 9.09
CA TYR A 232 -10.80 -29.18 8.07
C TYR A 232 -10.91 -27.66 8.11
N PHE A 233 -10.71 -27.01 6.96
CA PHE A 233 -10.84 -25.57 6.83
C PHE A 233 -12.21 -25.21 6.26
N ASP A 234 -13.03 -24.51 7.05
CA ASP A 234 -14.34 -24.01 6.66
C ASP A 234 -14.22 -22.60 6.09
N ARG A 235 -14.30 -22.50 4.76
CA ARG A 235 -14.16 -21.25 3.98
C ARG A 235 -15.46 -20.48 3.93
N GLN A 236 -15.93 -19.98 5.05
CA GLN A 236 -17.09 -19.10 5.10
C GLN A 236 -16.67 -17.62 5.28
N ILE A 237 -17.65 -16.71 5.41
CA ILE A 237 -17.40 -15.29 5.69
C ILE A 237 -16.53 -15.09 6.94
N SER A 238 -16.74 -15.95 7.94
CA SER A 238 -15.89 -16.06 9.13
C SER A 238 -15.17 -17.41 9.07
N PRO A 239 -13.95 -17.48 8.52
CA PRO A 239 -13.27 -18.74 8.29
C PRO A 239 -12.81 -19.39 9.59
N VAL A 240 -12.94 -20.72 9.66
CA VAL A 240 -12.66 -21.50 10.87
C VAL A 240 -11.83 -22.76 10.51
N ILE A 241 -10.82 -23.02 11.33
CA ILE A 241 -10.10 -24.32 11.33
C ILE A 241 -10.79 -25.25 12.31
N ASN A 242 -11.20 -26.42 11.86
CA ASN A 242 -11.70 -27.51 12.68
C ASN A 242 -10.59 -28.55 12.85
N LEU A 243 -10.13 -28.74 14.07
CA LEU A 243 -9.03 -29.63 14.39
C LEU A 243 -9.53 -31.07 14.69
N TRP A 244 -8.76 -32.06 14.28
CA TRP A 244 -8.93 -33.45 14.70
C TRP A 244 -7.53 -34.14 14.81
N SER A 245 -7.23 -34.80 15.93
CA SER A 245 -7.92 -34.81 17.23
C SER A 245 -7.98 -33.43 17.88
N VAL A 246 -8.85 -33.31 18.89
CA VAL A 246 -8.96 -32.11 19.70
C VAL A 246 -7.77 -32.04 20.67
N PRO A 247 -7.15 -30.89 20.92
CA PRO A 247 -6.00 -30.76 21.83
C PRO A 247 -6.25 -31.38 23.21
N ASN A 248 -5.29 -32.16 23.68
CA ASN A 248 -5.32 -32.79 25.01
C ASN A 248 -4.52 -32.01 26.07
N ASN A 249 -3.99 -30.86 25.71
CA ASN A 249 -3.27 -29.93 26.60
C ASN A 249 -3.55 -28.47 26.21
N SER A 250 -3.02 -27.54 27.00
CA SER A 250 -3.19 -26.08 26.77
C SER A 250 -1.85 -25.39 26.50
N THR A 251 -0.85 -26.13 26.01
CA THR A 251 0.50 -25.65 25.71
C THR A 251 0.84 -25.71 24.22
N ASP A 252 0.06 -26.47 23.45
CA ASP A 252 0.21 -26.57 22.00
C ASP A 252 -0.04 -25.25 21.32
N GLN A 253 0.71 -24.95 20.27
CA GLN A 253 0.58 -23.75 19.47
C GLN A 253 0.27 -24.13 18.03
N LEU A 254 -0.72 -23.48 17.45
CA LEU A 254 -1.03 -23.58 16.02
C LEU A 254 -0.36 -22.43 15.28
N ILE A 255 0.37 -22.75 14.23
CA ILE A 255 1.05 -21.80 13.35
C ILE A 255 0.67 -22.15 11.92
N PHE A 256 0.31 -21.17 11.11
CA PHE A 256 -0.14 -21.42 9.76
C PHE A 256 0.22 -20.28 8.81
N TYR A 257 0.45 -20.61 7.54
CA TYR A 257 0.45 -19.67 6.45
C TYR A 257 -0.95 -19.57 5.85
N TYR A 258 -1.40 -18.36 5.62
CA TYR A 258 -2.70 -18.11 5.03
C TYR A 258 -2.61 -17.05 3.93
N VAL A 259 -3.53 -17.12 2.98
CA VAL A 259 -3.70 -16.11 1.95
C VAL A 259 -4.63 -15.05 2.49
N GLU A 260 -4.17 -13.81 2.54
CA GLU A 260 -4.97 -12.67 2.95
C GLU A 260 -5.65 -12.01 1.74
N ARG A 261 -6.85 -11.49 1.94
CA ARG A 261 -7.51 -10.69 0.93
C ARG A 261 -6.72 -9.41 0.66
N ILE A 262 -6.58 -9.03 -0.61
CA ILE A 262 -6.02 -7.72 -0.98
C ILE A 262 -6.86 -6.63 -0.30
N GLN A 263 -6.19 -5.69 0.35
CA GLN A 263 -6.86 -4.62 1.08
C GLN A 263 -7.68 -3.73 0.14
N ASP A 264 -8.88 -3.37 0.58
CA ASP A 264 -9.72 -2.42 -0.13
C ASP A 264 -9.13 -1.01 -0.03
N VAL A 265 -9.28 -0.23 -1.09
CA VAL A 265 -8.95 1.20 -1.06
C VAL A 265 -10.09 1.94 -0.37
N ASP A 266 -9.88 2.31 0.89
CA ASP A 266 -10.89 3.00 1.70
C ASP A 266 -10.98 4.49 1.39
N SER A 267 -9.84 5.12 1.14
CA SER A 267 -9.75 6.55 0.84
C SER A 267 -8.88 6.80 -0.39
N LEU A 268 -8.97 7.98 -0.96
CA LEU A 268 -8.13 8.41 -2.08
C LEU A 268 -6.68 8.67 -1.67
N THR A 269 -6.43 8.83 -0.37
CA THR A 269 -5.10 9.08 0.21
C THR A 269 -4.40 7.80 0.68
N SER A 270 -5.08 6.64 0.61
CA SER A 270 -4.48 5.35 0.94
C SER A 270 -3.61 4.87 -0.21
N ASN A 271 -2.37 4.51 0.09
CA ASN A 271 -1.54 3.78 -0.87
C ASN A 271 -1.93 2.31 -0.84
N PRO A 272 -2.07 1.65 -2.00
CA PRO A 272 -2.28 0.21 -2.05
C PRO A 272 -1.11 -0.52 -1.39
N ASP A 273 -1.39 -1.45 -0.47
CA ASP A 273 -0.38 -2.37 0.08
C ASP A 273 -0.07 -3.44 -0.96
N MET A 274 0.74 -3.07 -1.94
CA MET A 274 0.99 -3.88 -3.13
C MET A 274 2.42 -3.67 -3.63
N PRO A 275 3.12 -4.75 -4.07
CA PRO A 275 4.44 -4.61 -4.65
C PRO A 275 4.44 -3.77 -5.93
N PHE A 276 5.49 -2.99 -6.14
CA PHE A 276 5.61 -2.08 -7.29
C PHE A 276 5.44 -2.77 -8.64
N ARG A 277 5.78 -4.07 -8.75
CA ARG A 277 5.61 -4.87 -9.99
C ARG A 277 4.15 -5.00 -10.44
N PHE A 278 3.19 -4.80 -9.53
CA PHE A 278 1.76 -4.81 -9.85
C PHE A 278 1.20 -3.42 -10.23
N TYR A 279 1.95 -2.33 -10.07
CA TYR A 279 1.45 -0.99 -10.41
C TYR A 279 1.08 -0.84 -11.90
N PRO A 280 1.88 -1.31 -12.89
CA PRO A 280 1.48 -1.22 -14.29
C PRO A 280 0.17 -1.97 -14.57
N CYS A 281 0.01 -3.17 -13.99
CA CYS A 281 -1.19 -3.98 -14.07
C CYS A 281 -2.39 -3.30 -13.40
N MET A 282 -2.19 -2.66 -12.24
CA MET A 282 -3.24 -1.96 -11.51
C MET A 282 -3.80 -0.79 -12.33
N VAL A 283 -2.93 0.03 -12.91
CA VAL A 283 -3.32 1.14 -13.78
C VAL A 283 -4.03 0.66 -15.03
N ALA A 284 -3.46 -0.35 -15.71
CA ALA A 284 -4.04 -0.92 -16.92
C ALA A 284 -5.42 -1.55 -16.65
N GLY A 285 -5.55 -2.29 -15.56
CA GLY A 285 -6.79 -2.90 -15.14
C GLY A 285 -7.86 -1.87 -14.78
N LEU A 286 -7.49 -0.84 -13.99
CA LEU A 286 -8.42 0.24 -13.68
C LEU A 286 -8.89 0.96 -14.96
N ALA A 287 -7.98 1.24 -15.89
CA ALA A 287 -8.33 1.84 -17.18
C ALA A 287 -9.33 0.95 -17.97
N TYR A 288 -9.12 -0.36 -17.99
CA TYR A 288 -10.07 -1.29 -18.61
C TYR A 288 -11.46 -1.23 -17.93
N TYR A 289 -11.53 -1.27 -16.59
CA TYR A 289 -12.81 -1.20 -15.86
C TYR A 289 -13.53 0.14 -16.05
N LEU A 290 -12.77 1.22 -16.20
CA LEU A 290 -13.34 2.55 -16.51
C LEU A 290 -13.81 2.64 -17.96
N ALA A 291 -13.05 2.07 -18.90
CA ALA A 291 -13.41 2.07 -20.32
C ALA A 291 -14.75 1.38 -20.58
N ILE A 292 -15.06 0.28 -19.89
CA ILE A 292 -16.38 -0.38 -19.98
C ILE A 292 -17.53 0.61 -19.69
N LYS A 293 -17.29 1.63 -18.85
CA LYS A 293 -18.31 2.59 -18.41
C LYS A 293 -18.32 3.88 -19.24
N ARG A 294 -17.15 4.32 -19.71
CA ARG A 294 -16.94 5.67 -20.21
C ARG A 294 -16.30 5.78 -21.58
N ALA A 295 -15.61 4.74 -22.07
CA ALA A 295 -14.86 4.73 -23.34
C ALA A 295 -14.97 3.37 -24.04
N PRO A 296 -16.19 2.97 -24.48
CA PRO A 296 -16.44 1.63 -25.02
C PRO A 296 -15.59 1.30 -26.25
N GLU A 297 -15.17 2.30 -27.01
CA GLU A 297 -14.30 2.15 -28.18
C GLU A 297 -12.86 1.69 -27.82
N ARG A 298 -12.41 1.90 -26.59
CA ARG A 298 -11.07 1.50 -26.10
C ARG A 298 -11.06 0.19 -25.33
N VAL A 299 -12.20 -0.41 -25.05
CA VAL A 299 -12.34 -1.58 -24.16
C VAL A 299 -11.46 -2.74 -24.62
N GLN A 300 -11.45 -3.08 -25.91
CA GLN A 300 -10.69 -4.22 -26.41
C GLN A 300 -9.18 -4.01 -26.30
N LEU A 301 -8.69 -2.81 -26.64
CA LEU A 301 -7.29 -2.44 -26.51
C LEU A 301 -6.85 -2.50 -25.04
N LEU A 302 -7.59 -1.84 -24.16
CA LEU A 302 -7.25 -1.76 -22.74
C LEU A 302 -7.36 -3.12 -22.05
N LYS A 303 -8.27 -3.99 -22.48
CA LYS A 303 -8.35 -5.37 -22.01
C LYS A 303 -7.08 -6.14 -22.36
N SER A 304 -6.60 -6.08 -23.61
CA SER A 304 -5.39 -6.82 -23.99
C SER A 304 -4.15 -6.33 -23.23
N VAL A 305 -4.00 -5.03 -23.05
CA VAL A 305 -2.93 -4.44 -22.25
C VAL A 305 -3.00 -4.90 -20.78
N TYR A 306 -4.20 -4.89 -20.21
CA TYR A 306 -4.41 -5.34 -18.82
C TYR A 306 -4.04 -6.83 -18.63
N GLU A 307 -4.51 -7.70 -19.53
CA GLU A 307 -4.20 -9.15 -19.43
C GLU A 307 -2.69 -9.41 -19.59
N GLU A 308 -2.03 -8.70 -20.50
CA GLU A 308 -0.58 -8.82 -20.69
C GLU A 308 0.21 -8.34 -19.45
N GLU A 309 -0.14 -7.18 -18.90
CA GLU A 309 0.52 -6.66 -17.69
C GLU A 309 0.23 -7.54 -16.47
N PHE A 310 -0.98 -8.10 -16.36
CA PHE A 310 -1.31 -9.03 -15.29
C PHE A 310 -0.45 -10.31 -15.40
N GLN A 311 -0.33 -10.87 -16.61
CA GLN A 311 0.46 -12.08 -16.82
C GLN A 311 1.94 -11.84 -16.47
N ARG A 312 2.51 -10.71 -16.90
CA ARG A 312 3.88 -10.34 -16.54
C ARG A 312 4.08 -10.23 -15.02
N ALA A 313 3.15 -9.58 -14.32
CA ALA A 313 3.23 -9.43 -12.87
C ALA A 313 3.08 -10.79 -12.15
N ALA A 314 2.18 -11.66 -12.62
CA ALA A 314 1.96 -12.99 -12.07
C ALA A 314 3.15 -13.92 -12.32
N ASP A 315 3.79 -13.85 -13.49
CA ASP A 315 4.98 -14.64 -13.81
C ASP A 315 6.17 -14.24 -12.93
N GLU A 316 6.27 -12.98 -12.57
CA GLU A 316 7.32 -12.49 -11.65
C GLU A 316 7.00 -12.81 -10.19
N ASP A 317 5.72 -12.98 -9.83
CA ASP A 317 5.26 -13.31 -8.46
C ASP A 317 5.29 -14.81 -8.17
N GLN A 318 6.18 -15.56 -8.79
CA GLN A 318 6.36 -16.98 -8.56
C GLN A 318 7.51 -17.27 -7.61
N ASP A 319 7.39 -18.36 -6.86
CA ASP A 319 8.49 -18.87 -6.03
C ASP A 319 9.62 -19.42 -6.93
N ARG A 320 10.82 -18.86 -6.77
CA ARG A 320 12.00 -19.21 -7.57
C ARG A 320 12.86 -20.32 -6.93
N VAL A 321 12.22 -21.29 -6.28
CA VAL A 321 12.95 -22.42 -5.70
C VAL A 321 13.38 -23.40 -6.80
N PRO A 322 14.66 -23.74 -6.94
CA PRO A 322 15.09 -24.74 -7.91
C PRO A 322 14.52 -26.12 -7.55
N LEU A 323 13.75 -26.70 -8.46
CA LEU A 323 13.19 -28.03 -8.32
C LEU A 323 14.33 -29.05 -8.45
N LYS A 324 14.79 -29.60 -7.32
CA LYS A 324 15.73 -30.75 -7.31
C LYS A 324 14.92 -32.03 -7.29
N LEU A 325 14.73 -32.63 -8.45
CA LEU A 325 14.22 -34.00 -8.54
C LEU A 325 15.35 -34.95 -8.15
N GLN A 326 15.33 -35.48 -6.95
CA GLN A 326 16.21 -36.60 -6.55
C GLN A 326 15.44 -37.91 -6.72
N PRO A 327 15.97 -38.88 -7.49
CA PRO A 327 15.38 -40.20 -7.53
C PRO A 327 15.35 -40.80 -6.14
N SER A 328 14.19 -41.26 -5.68
CA SER A 328 14.07 -41.95 -4.41
C SER A 328 14.72 -43.34 -4.56
N ILE A 329 15.86 -43.58 -3.88
CA ILE A 329 16.59 -44.86 -3.88
C ILE A 329 15.90 -45.91 -2.98
N GLN A 330 14.68 -45.69 -2.55
CA GLN A 330 13.96 -46.58 -1.61
C GLN A 330 13.46 -47.91 -2.21
N TYR A 331 13.68 -48.17 -3.51
CA TYR A 331 13.17 -49.37 -4.19
C TYR A 331 14.22 -50.46 -4.48
N LEU A 332 15.36 -50.43 -3.84
CA LEU A 332 16.35 -51.51 -3.94
C LEU A 332 16.71 -52.10 -2.55
N ARG A 333 15.75 -52.73 -1.91
CA ARG A 333 16.01 -53.77 -0.94
C ARG A 333 15.36 -55.05 -1.44
N PHE A 334 16.18 -55.89 -2.09
CA PHE A 334 15.92 -57.29 -2.27
C PHE A 334 16.16 -58.01 -0.96
#